data_85b7524b0969ed235dd2e041525552aa
#
_entry.id   85b7524b0969ed235dd2e041525552aa
#
_cell.length_a   1.000
_cell.length_b   1.000
_cell.length_c   1.000
_cell.angle_alpha   90.00
_cell.angle_beta   90.00
_cell.angle_gamma   90.00
#
_symmetry.space_group_name_H-M   'P 1'
#
loop_
_entity.id
_entity.type
_entity.pdbx_description
1 polymer ?
#
loop_
_entity_poly.entity_id
_entity_poly.type
_entity_poly.pdbx_seq_one_letter_code
_entity_poly.pdbx_strand_id
1 'polypeptide(L)'
;MGYGFALEQNACGWKITTRPAIAPFAELSVDFIGSYPDPATRLEPQLPELAFIGRSNVGKSSLLNALTGRKGLARVSATPGKTQTMNVFQLPEFYLIDLPGYGFAKASKVNRAAYRRLVEGYFTRRETLTGVVWLLDSRHDPSQDDLAFQQLL
;
A
#
# COMPACT_ATOMS: atom_id res chain seq x y z
N MET A 1 26.78 4.97 -7.58
CA MET A 1 26.66 3.54 -7.19
C MET A 1 26.50 3.49 -5.68
N GLY A 2 25.29 3.18 -5.21
CA GLY A 2 25.01 3.05 -3.78
C GLY A 2 25.12 1.59 -3.37
N TYR A 3 25.93 1.29 -2.37
CA TYR A 3 25.99 -0.03 -1.77
C TYR A 3 25.10 -0.05 -0.54
N GLY A 4 24.12 -0.96 -0.50
CA GLY A 4 23.42 -1.28 0.72
C GLY A 4 24.23 -2.27 1.54
N PHE A 5 24.26 -2.10 2.87
CA PHE A 5 24.90 -3.03 3.79
C PHE A 5 23.83 -3.83 4.53
N ALA A 6 24.00 -5.12 4.65
CA ALA A 6 23.20 -5.97 5.52
C ALA A 6 24.10 -6.61 6.58
N LEU A 7 23.58 -6.72 7.80
CA LEU A 7 24.22 -7.47 8.88
C LEU A 7 23.63 -8.88 8.88
N GLU A 8 24.47 -9.89 8.66
CA GLU A 8 24.06 -11.28 8.74
C GLU A 8 24.82 -11.97 9.87
N GLN A 9 24.09 -12.68 10.72
CA GLN A 9 24.66 -13.46 11.81
C GLN A 9 24.99 -14.86 11.31
N ASN A 10 26.26 -15.28 11.48
CA ASN A 10 26.69 -16.64 11.22
C ASN A 10 27.35 -17.23 12.50
N ALA A 11 27.77 -18.49 12.41
CA ALA A 11 28.38 -19.21 13.54
C ALA A 11 29.65 -18.54 14.12
N CYS A 12 30.28 -17.60 13.42
CA CYS A 12 31.48 -16.86 13.84
C CYS A 12 31.18 -15.40 14.24
N GLY A 13 29.93 -14.95 14.24
CA GLY A 13 29.54 -13.57 14.61
C GLY A 13 28.81 -12.82 13.48
N TRP A 14 28.78 -11.51 13.59
CA TRP A 14 28.13 -10.62 12.62
C TRP A 14 29.07 -10.34 11.44
N LYS A 15 28.56 -10.59 10.22
CA LYS A 15 29.26 -10.27 8.98
C LYS A 15 28.50 -9.19 8.22
N ILE A 16 29.24 -8.18 7.78
CA ILE A 16 28.71 -7.17 6.87
C ILE A 16 28.77 -7.73 5.46
N THR A 17 27.63 -7.96 4.84
CA THR A 17 27.54 -8.33 3.44
C THR A 17 27.06 -7.14 2.61
N THR A 18 27.71 -6.91 1.47
CA THR A 18 27.21 -5.95 0.49
C THR A 18 26.14 -6.63 -0.32
N ARG A 19 24.89 -6.15 -0.18
CA ARG A 19 23.83 -6.51 -1.15
C ARG A 19 23.99 -5.64 -2.39
N PRO A 20 23.71 -6.17 -3.60
CA PRO A 20 23.56 -5.31 -4.76
C PRO A 20 22.53 -4.21 -4.40
N ALA A 21 22.83 -2.98 -4.76
CA ALA A 21 21.90 -1.89 -4.54
C ALA A 21 20.57 -2.27 -5.20
N ILE A 22 19.50 -2.34 -4.40
CA ILE A 22 18.15 -2.48 -4.95
C ILE A 22 17.95 -1.23 -5.80
N ALA A 23 17.62 -1.40 -7.06
CA ALA A 23 17.31 -0.29 -7.94
C ALA A 23 16.24 0.58 -7.28
N PRO A 24 16.39 1.92 -7.27
CA PRO A 24 15.35 2.79 -6.75
C PRO A 24 14.01 2.45 -7.42
N PHE A 25 12.91 2.51 -6.66
CA PHE A 25 11.57 2.24 -7.21
C PHE A 25 11.29 3.01 -8.51
N ALA A 26 11.84 4.22 -8.63
CA ALA A 26 11.71 5.07 -9.81
C ALA A 26 12.35 4.50 -11.08
N GLU A 27 13.28 3.56 -10.96
CA GLU A 27 13.96 2.89 -12.08
C GLU A 27 13.28 1.57 -12.47
N LEU A 28 12.35 1.07 -11.64
CA LEU A 28 11.60 -0.15 -11.94
C LEU A 28 10.44 0.14 -12.90
N SER A 29 10.17 -0.80 -13.79
CA SER A 29 8.92 -0.74 -14.57
C SER A 29 7.74 -0.92 -13.63
N VAL A 30 6.71 -0.07 -13.77
CA VAL A 30 5.50 -0.15 -12.98
C VAL A 30 4.31 -0.09 -13.93
N ASP A 31 3.47 -1.12 -13.89
CA ASP A 31 2.30 -1.21 -14.74
C ASP A 31 1.02 -1.20 -13.89
N PHE A 32 0.06 -0.37 -14.28
CA PHE A 32 -1.26 -0.39 -13.67
C PHE A 32 -2.05 -1.59 -14.19
N ILE A 33 -2.38 -2.54 -13.31
CA ILE A 33 -3.07 -3.77 -13.67
C ILE A 33 -4.59 -3.58 -13.66
N GLY A 34 -5.10 -2.85 -12.68
CA GLY A 34 -6.54 -2.59 -12.60
C GLY A 34 -7.01 -2.11 -11.23
N SER A 35 -8.33 -1.90 -11.14
CA SER A 35 -9.04 -1.52 -9.92
C SER A 35 -10.05 -2.61 -9.57
N TYR A 36 -9.93 -3.22 -8.41
CA TYR A 36 -10.72 -4.38 -8.00
C TYR A 36 -11.56 -4.08 -6.76
N PRO A 37 -12.87 -4.32 -6.80
CA PRO A 37 -13.75 -4.13 -5.65
C PRO A 37 -13.74 -5.32 -4.67
N ASP A 38 -13.29 -6.49 -5.13
CA ASP A 38 -13.24 -7.70 -4.32
C ASP A 38 -11.82 -7.93 -3.79
N PRO A 39 -11.62 -7.96 -2.46
CA PRO A 39 -10.33 -8.23 -1.84
C PRO A 39 -9.82 -9.65 -2.11
N ALA A 40 -10.68 -10.58 -2.49
CA ALA A 40 -10.32 -11.96 -2.82
C ALA A 40 -9.84 -12.14 -4.28
N THR A 41 -9.85 -11.08 -5.10
CA THR A 41 -9.37 -11.16 -6.48
C THR A 41 -7.93 -11.69 -6.52
N ARG A 42 -7.73 -12.80 -7.19
CA ARG A 42 -6.40 -13.37 -7.41
C ARG A 42 -5.65 -12.55 -8.46
N LEU A 43 -4.39 -12.26 -8.15
CA LEU A 43 -3.45 -11.60 -9.07
C LEU A 43 -2.50 -12.65 -9.64
N GLU A 44 -2.25 -12.57 -10.94
CA GLU A 44 -1.32 -13.43 -11.64
C GLU A 44 -0.26 -12.60 -12.38
N PRO A 45 1.04 -12.95 -12.26
CA PRO A 45 1.59 -14.02 -11.42
C PRO A 45 1.38 -13.75 -9.92
N GLN A 46 1.41 -14.80 -9.09
CA GLN A 46 1.31 -14.65 -7.65
C GLN A 46 2.61 -14.07 -7.09
N LEU A 47 2.61 -12.79 -6.73
CA LEU A 47 3.76 -12.06 -6.20
C LEU A 47 3.46 -11.51 -4.79
N PRO A 48 4.50 -11.22 -3.99
CA PRO A 48 4.35 -10.49 -2.74
C PRO A 48 3.62 -9.17 -2.93
N GLU A 49 2.86 -8.74 -1.93
CA GLU A 49 2.09 -7.50 -1.97
C GLU A 49 2.51 -6.53 -0.87
N LEU A 50 2.72 -5.26 -1.24
CA LEU A 50 2.93 -4.14 -0.33
C LEU A 50 1.72 -3.22 -0.40
N ALA A 51 0.93 -3.18 0.66
CA ALA A 51 -0.29 -2.39 0.72
C ALA A 51 -0.03 -0.97 1.23
N PHE A 52 -0.66 0.01 0.60
CA PHE A 52 -0.66 1.41 1.04
C PHE A 52 -2.05 1.79 1.53
N ILE A 53 -2.11 2.30 2.73
CA ILE A 53 -3.35 2.76 3.34
C ILE A 53 -3.12 4.04 4.15
N GLY A 54 -4.18 4.79 4.38
CA GLY A 54 -4.13 6.01 5.17
C GLY A 54 -5.41 6.80 5.04
N ARG A 55 -5.52 7.86 5.83
CA ARG A 55 -6.67 8.76 5.77
C ARG A 55 -6.79 9.40 4.38
N SER A 56 -8.01 9.69 3.94
CA SER A 56 -8.23 10.48 2.72
C SER A 56 -7.45 11.78 2.75
N ASN A 57 -6.78 12.08 1.64
CA ASN A 57 -5.97 13.29 1.45
C ASN A 57 -4.71 13.38 2.35
N VAL A 58 -4.25 12.28 2.95
CA VAL A 58 -2.99 12.24 3.72
C VAL A 58 -1.74 12.29 2.82
N GLY A 59 -1.91 12.14 1.51
CA GLY A 59 -0.80 12.15 0.56
C GLY A 59 -0.40 10.78 0.00
N LYS A 60 -1.22 9.73 0.22
CA LYS A 60 -0.94 8.36 -0.23
C LYS A 60 -0.64 8.27 -1.72
N SER A 61 -1.49 8.80 -2.58
CA SER A 61 -1.27 8.81 -4.04
C SER A 61 -0.06 9.66 -4.46
N SER A 62 0.24 10.73 -3.72
CA SER A 62 1.44 11.54 -3.94
C SER A 62 2.71 10.75 -3.62
N LEU A 63 2.70 10.00 -2.52
CA LEU A 63 3.81 9.13 -2.14
C LEU A 63 4.01 8.02 -3.19
N LEU A 64 2.96 7.34 -3.62
CA LEU A 64 3.02 6.31 -4.66
C LEU A 64 3.60 6.86 -5.97
N ASN A 65 3.14 8.03 -6.42
CA ASN A 65 3.67 8.68 -7.61
C ASN A 65 5.15 9.07 -7.46
N ALA A 66 5.56 9.54 -6.27
CA ALA A 66 6.95 9.88 -6.00
C ALA A 66 7.86 8.64 -5.98
N LEU A 67 7.43 7.57 -5.32
CA LEU A 67 8.17 6.30 -5.25
C LEU A 67 8.37 5.68 -6.63
N THR A 68 7.35 5.72 -7.47
CA THR A 68 7.39 5.12 -8.81
C THR A 68 7.99 6.05 -9.87
N GLY A 69 8.31 7.30 -9.54
CA GLY A 69 8.79 8.30 -10.49
C GLY A 69 7.77 8.70 -11.56
N ARG A 70 6.51 8.25 -11.44
CA ARG A 70 5.47 8.47 -12.45
C ARG A 70 4.40 9.44 -11.96
N LYS A 71 4.29 10.59 -12.62
CA LYS A 71 3.22 11.56 -12.35
C LYS A 71 1.88 10.98 -12.81
N GLY A 72 0.91 10.87 -11.89
CA GLY A 72 -0.47 10.47 -12.21
C GLY A 72 -0.70 8.97 -12.34
N LEU A 73 0.24 8.11 -11.95
CA LEU A 73 0.06 6.65 -11.88
C LEU A 73 -1.07 6.31 -10.89
N ALA A 74 -0.94 6.78 -9.67
CA ALA A 74 -2.04 6.75 -8.69
C ALA A 74 -2.86 8.03 -8.88
N ARG A 75 -4.08 7.89 -9.38
CA ARG A 75 -4.97 9.05 -9.55
C ARG A 75 -5.40 9.56 -8.17
N VAL A 76 -5.15 10.83 -7.93
CA VAL A 76 -5.78 11.52 -6.81
C VAL A 76 -7.28 11.59 -7.13
N SER A 77 -8.08 10.68 -6.61
CA SER A 77 -9.52 10.73 -6.82
C SER A 77 -10.10 11.90 -6.04
N ALA A 78 -10.41 12.98 -6.76
CA ALA A 78 -11.04 14.17 -6.20
C ALA A 78 -12.54 13.96 -5.88
N THR A 79 -13.13 12.79 -6.16
CA THR A 79 -14.56 12.55 -5.98
C THR A 79 -14.79 11.56 -4.85
N PRO A 80 -15.23 12.01 -3.66
CA PRO A 80 -15.65 11.12 -2.58
C PRO A 80 -16.90 10.35 -3.02
N GLY A 81 -16.92 9.04 -2.85
CA GLY A 81 -18.13 8.23 -3.02
C GLY A 81 -18.21 7.35 -4.27
N LYS A 82 -17.21 7.33 -5.15
CA LYS A 82 -17.11 6.26 -6.17
C LYS A 82 -16.72 4.94 -5.51
N THR A 83 -17.14 3.84 -6.14
CA THR A 83 -16.87 2.46 -5.76
C THR A 83 -15.46 2.32 -5.19
N GLN A 84 -15.40 1.88 -3.95
CA GLN A 84 -14.11 1.71 -3.28
C GLN A 84 -13.47 0.45 -3.83
N THR A 85 -12.33 0.62 -4.48
CA THR A 85 -11.57 -0.45 -5.10
C THR A 85 -10.13 -0.41 -4.59
N MET A 86 -9.47 -1.53 -4.57
CA MET A 86 -8.02 -1.60 -4.48
C MET A 86 -7.44 -1.38 -5.87
N ASN A 87 -6.48 -0.47 -6.00
CA ASN A 87 -5.74 -0.27 -7.23
C ASN A 87 -4.45 -1.07 -7.18
N VAL A 88 -4.18 -1.83 -8.23
CA VAL A 88 -3.05 -2.76 -8.30
C VAL A 88 -2.04 -2.25 -9.30
N PHE A 89 -0.80 -2.12 -8.85
CA PHE A 89 0.35 -1.77 -9.68
C PHE A 89 1.37 -2.91 -9.60
N GLN A 90 1.76 -3.45 -10.73
CA GLN A 90 2.75 -4.51 -10.83
C GLN A 90 4.14 -3.93 -11.03
N LEU A 91 5.08 -4.42 -10.24
CA LEU A 91 6.51 -4.28 -10.43
C LEU A 91 7.09 -5.66 -10.77
N PRO A 92 8.36 -5.77 -11.18
CA PRO A 92 8.94 -7.05 -11.58
C PRO A 92 8.81 -8.18 -10.56
N GLU A 93 8.90 -7.86 -9.26
CA GLU A 93 8.98 -8.87 -8.19
C GLU A 93 7.88 -8.76 -7.13
N PHE A 94 7.00 -7.75 -7.20
CA PHE A 94 5.94 -7.53 -6.22
C PHE A 94 4.84 -6.62 -6.75
N TYR A 95 3.73 -6.55 -6.01
CA TYR A 95 2.65 -5.60 -6.27
C TYR A 95 2.65 -4.47 -5.25
N LEU A 96 2.36 -3.24 -5.70
CA LEU A 96 1.89 -2.16 -4.85
C LEU A 96 0.37 -2.13 -4.90
N ILE A 97 -0.25 -2.19 -3.73
CA ILE A 97 -1.71 -2.18 -3.59
C ILE A 97 -2.12 -0.87 -2.95
N ASP A 98 -2.78 -0.02 -3.73
CA ASP A 98 -3.33 1.25 -3.25
C ASP A 98 -4.75 1.01 -2.74
N LEU A 99 -4.89 0.87 -1.42
CA LEU A 99 -6.18 0.70 -0.78
C LEU A 99 -6.93 2.04 -0.66
N PRO A 100 -8.27 2.03 -0.70
CA PRO A 100 -9.03 3.27 -0.51
C PRO A 100 -8.76 3.88 0.86
N GLY A 101 -8.64 5.20 0.91
CA GLY A 101 -8.44 5.91 2.17
C GLY A 101 -9.67 5.84 3.08
N TYR A 102 -9.47 5.96 4.38
CA TYR A 102 -10.55 6.06 5.38
C TYR A 102 -10.84 7.53 5.77
N GLY A 103 -11.80 7.74 6.69
CA GLY A 103 -12.09 9.06 7.25
C GLY A 103 -12.96 9.94 6.36
N PHE A 104 -13.77 9.35 5.47
CA PHE A 104 -14.77 10.11 4.70
C PHE A 104 -15.96 10.48 5.59
N ALA A 105 -15.93 11.67 6.18
CA ALA A 105 -17.01 12.18 7.05
C ALA A 105 -18.40 12.19 6.38
N LYS A 106 -18.44 12.31 5.05
CA LYS A 106 -19.68 12.37 4.26
C LYS A 106 -20.05 11.06 3.56
N ALA A 107 -19.38 9.94 3.87
CA ALA A 107 -19.70 8.67 3.25
C ALA A 107 -21.04 8.13 3.77
N SER A 108 -21.88 7.61 2.86
CA SER A 108 -23.11 6.92 3.23
C SER A 108 -22.82 5.66 4.06
N LYS A 109 -23.81 5.17 4.81
CA LYS A 109 -23.69 3.91 5.56
C LYS A 109 -23.28 2.73 4.65
N VAL A 110 -23.80 2.69 3.42
CA VAL A 110 -23.49 1.68 2.42
C VAL A 110 -22.02 1.75 2.00
N ASN A 111 -21.51 2.95 1.73
CA ASN A 111 -20.11 3.12 1.34
C ASN A 111 -19.14 2.77 2.47
N ARG A 112 -19.49 3.08 3.72
CA ARG A 112 -18.68 2.66 4.88
C ARG A 112 -18.66 1.13 5.05
N ALA A 113 -19.78 0.47 4.84
CA ALA A 113 -19.83 -1.00 4.88
C ALA A 113 -19.02 -1.65 3.75
N ALA A 114 -19.08 -1.11 2.54
CA ALA A 114 -18.28 -1.57 1.40
C ALA A 114 -16.78 -1.38 1.65
N TYR A 115 -16.39 -0.21 2.15
CA TYR A 115 -15.01 0.09 2.56
C TYR A 115 -14.51 -0.93 3.58
N ARG A 116 -15.25 -1.13 4.67
CA ARG A 116 -14.87 -2.05 5.73
C ARG A 116 -14.71 -3.47 5.19
N ARG A 117 -15.67 -3.95 4.39
CA ARG A 117 -15.59 -5.29 3.77
C ARG A 117 -14.34 -5.45 2.91
N LEU A 118 -14.01 -4.46 2.08
CA LEU A 118 -12.82 -4.48 1.23
C LEU A 118 -11.55 -4.53 2.09
N VAL A 119 -11.40 -3.59 3.03
CA VAL A 119 -10.16 -3.43 3.81
C VAL A 119 -9.99 -4.58 4.81
N GLU A 120 -11.00 -4.91 5.62
CA GLU A 120 -10.92 -6.03 6.55
C GLU A 120 -10.71 -7.35 5.79
N GLY A 121 -11.44 -7.57 4.68
CA GLY A 121 -11.28 -8.76 3.85
C GLY A 121 -9.89 -8.88 3.25
N TYR A 122 -9.28 -7.76 2.85
CA TYR A 122 -7.92 -7.73 2.34
C TYR A 122 -6.91 -8.11 3.43
N PHE A 123 -6.95 -7.48 4.60
CA PHE A 123 -5.99 -7.74 5.67
C PHE A 123 -6.14 -9.11 6.32
N THR A 124 -7.35 -9.68 6.38
CA THR A 124 -7.58 -10.97 7.04
C THR A 124 -7.41 -12.18 6.14
N ARG A 125 -7.47 -12.02 4.80
CA ARG A 125 -7.51 -13.16 3.87
C ARG A 125 -6.42 -13.16 2.81
N ARG A 126 -5.62 -12.09 2.71
CA ARG A 126 -4.61 -11.95 1.66
C ARG A 126 -3.30 -12.62 2.06
N GLU A 127 -3.07 -13.84 1.56
CA GLU A 127 -1.85 -14.62 1.87
C GLU A 127 -0.59 -14.01 1.26
N THR A 128 -0.72 -13.27 0.17
CA THR A 128 0.39 -12.60 -0.54
C THR A 128 0.80 -11.26 0.09
N LEU A 129 0.05 -10.77 1.08
CA LEU A 129 0.38 -9.53 1.79
C LEU A 129 1.63 -9.72 2.65
N THR A 130 2.71 -9.01 2.31
CA THR A 130 4.00 -9.08 3.01
C THR A 130 4.35 -7.83 3.80
N GLY A 131 3.68 -6.71 3.51
CA GLY A 131 3.93 -5.46 4.21
C GLY A 131 2.83 -4.43 4.03
N VAL A 132 2.77 -3.50 4.98
CA VAL A 132 1.81 -2.40 4.98
C VAL A 132 2.54 -1.08 5.21
N VAL A 133 2.30 -0.12 4.34
CA VAL A 133 2.69 1.28 4.52
C VAL A 133 1.46 2.07 4.95
N TRP A 134 1.41 2.39 6.23
CA TRP A 134 0.31 3.15 6.81
C TRP A 134 0.69 4.61 6.97
N LEU A 135 -0.01 5.50 6.26
CA LEU A 135 0.22 6.93 6.31
C LEU A 135 -0.69 7.59 7.34
N LEU A 136 -0.07 8.26 8.29
CA LEU A 136 -0.72 9.05 9.32
C LEU A 136 -0.55 10.54 9.05
N ASP A 137 -1.57 11.34 9.39
CA ASP A 137 -1.50 12.79 9.31
C ASP A 137 -0.89 13.36 10.60
N SER A 138 0.41 13.70 10.55
CA SER A 138 1.15 14.20 11.71
C SER A 138 0.72 15.60 12.19
N ARG A 139 -0.20 16.27 11.47
CA ARG A 139 -0.73 17.59 11.86
C ARG A 139 -1.83 17.52 12.92
N HIS A 140 -2.34 16.32 13.18
CA HIS A 140 -3.46 16.07 14.08
C HIS A 140 -3.19 14.86 14.95
N ASP A 141 -3.83 14.82 16.12
CA ASP A 141 -3.86 13.62 16.93
C ASP A 141 -4.57 12.47 16.18
N PRO A 142 -4.24 11.20 16.47
CA PRO A 142 -4.88 10.06 15.87
C PRO A 142 -6.40 10.11 16.02
N SER A 143 -7.11 9.98 14.92
CA SER A 143 -8.57 9.92 14.92
C SER A 143 -9.08 8.56 15.40
N GLN A 144 -10.39 8.46 15.71
CA GLN A 144 -11.01 7.17 16.04
C GLN A 144 -10.87 6.14 14.91
N ASP A 145 -10.85 6.58 13.65
CA ASP A 145 -10.62 5.71 12.50
C ASP A 145 -9.17 5.20 12.47
N ASP A 146 -8.18 6.03 12.85
CA ASP A 146 -6.78 5.63 12.97
C ASP A 146 -6.62 4.56 14.07
N LEU A 147 -7.22 4.78 15.23
CA LEU A 147 -7.19 3.83 16.34
C LEU A 147 -7.89 2.51 16.00
N ALA A 148 -9.03 2.57 15.32
CA ALA A 148 -9.73 1.38 14.85
C ALA A 148 -8.90 0.59 13.82
N PHE A 149 -8.19 1.30 12.94
CA PHE A 149 -7.32 0.66 11.95
C PHE A 149 -6.07 0.04 12.61
N GLN A 150 -5.50 0.67 13.63
CA GLN A 150 -4.40 0.10 14.41
C GLN A 150 -4.74 -1.27 15.01
N GLN A 151 -6.00 -1.48 15.42
CA GLN A 151 -6.45 -2.76 15.96
C GLN A 151 -6.63 -3.85 14.90
N LEU A 152 -6.71 -3.47 13.63
CA LEU A 152 -6.84 -4.41 12.51
C LEU A 152 -5.47 -4.95 12.06
N LEU A 153 -4.41 -4.17 12.23
CA LEU A 153 -3.01 -4.54 11.90
C LEU A 153 -2.39 -5.41 12.98
#